data_871a2ca379ae72a9fec2fa2af1544994
#
_entry.id   871a2ca379ae72a9fec2fa2af1544994
#
_cell.length_a   1.000
_cell.length_b   1.000
_cell.length_c   1.000
_cell.angle_alpha   90.00
_cell.angle_beta   90.00
_cell.angle_gamma   90.00
#
_symmetry.space_group_name_H-M   'P 1'
#
loop_
_entity.id
_entity.type
_entity.pdbx_description
1 polymer ?
#
loop_
_entity_poly.entity_id
_entity_poly.type
_entity_poly.pdbx_seq_one_letter_code
_entity_poly.pdbx_strand_id
1 'polypeptide(L)'
;MDRTEKSELVAALHGQFVEAGLVVVTHNNGLTVAEITELRRRIRVAGAKFKVTKNRLTRLALADTKFEGLDSLFTGPTAIAYSADPVAAAKVVVDFAKGNEKLVILGGSLGTSQLSVEGIKSLAALPSLNELRAKLLGMIQTPATRIAGILQAPGGQIARVLAAYAKKDEAA
;
A
#
# COMPACT_ATOMS: atom_id res chain seq x y z
N MET A 1 23.94 22.75 -8.35
CA MET A 1 23.51 22.44 -6.97
C MET A 1 24.61 22.79 -6.02
N ASP A 2 24.41 23.82 -5.25
CA ASP A 2 25.37 24.30 -4.25
C ASP A 2 25.38 23.42 -2.99
N ARG A 3 26.33 23.67 -2.08
CA ARG A 3 26.43 22.87 -0.85
C ARG A 3 25.21 23.07 0.07
N THR A 4 24.72 24.30 0.12
CA THR A 4 23.51 24.68 0.87
C THR A 4 22.26 23.98 0.34
N GLU A 5 22.01 24.00 -0.98
CA GLU A 5 20.92 23.31 -1.62
C GLU A 5 20.93 21.79 -1.36
N LYS A 6 22.13 21.19 -1.31
CA LYS A 6 22.26 19.76 -1.00
C LYS A 6 21.92 19.46 0.45
N SER A 7 22.33 20.32 1.40
CA SER A 7 22.01 20.14 2.81
C SER A 7 20.51 20.31 3.08
N GLU A 8 19.87 21.28 2.44
CA GLU A 8 18.43 21.50 2.51
C GLU A 8 17.64 20.30 1.94
N LEU A 9 18.10 19.76 0.79
CA LEU A 9 17.51 18.57 0.19
C LEU A 9 17.61 17.33 1.10
N VAL A 10 18.75 17.14 1.74
CA VAL A 10 18.95 16.03 2.70
C VAL A 10 18.03 16.22 3.91
N ALA A 11 17.95 17.42 4.48
CA ALA A 11 17.07 17.72 5.61
C ALA A 11 15.57 17.51 5.25
N ALA A 12 15.17 17.99 4.07
CA ALA A 12 13.80 17.79 3.58
C ALA A 12 13.46 16.32 3.33
N LEU A 13 14.39 15.53 2.79
CA LEU A 13 14.21 14.08 2.61
C LEU A 13 14.18 13.35 3.95
N HIS A 14 15.05 13.69 4.87
CA HIS A 14 15.07 13.12 6.21
C HIS A 14 13.73 13.33 6.92
N GLY A 15 13.16 14.54 6.91
CA GLY A 15 11.83 14.80 7.47
C GLY A 15 10.74 13.94 6.82
N GLN A 16 10.80 13.76 5.49
CA GLN A 16 9.85 12.89 4.78
C GLN A 16 9.98 11.41 5.15
N PHE A 17 11.19 10.92 5.40
CA PHE A 17 11.42 9.54 5.83
C PHE A 17 10.97 9.30 7.28
N VAL A 18 11.11 10.27 8.17
CA VAL A 18 10.61 10.15 9.55
C VAL A 18 9.09 9.96 9.58
N GLU A 19 8.36 10.67 8.70
CA GLU A 19 6.90 10.57 8.59
C GLU A 19 6.43 9.35 7.79
N ALA A 20 7.29 8.79 6.94
CA ALA A 20 6.94 7.66 6.08
C ALA A 20 6.75 6.37 6.89
N GLY A 21 5.70 5.63 6.56
CA GLY A 21 5.48 4.27 7.05
C GLY A 21 6.14 3.21 6.18
N LEU A 22 6.21 3.45 4.86
CA LEU A 22 6.81 2.56 3.86
C LEU A 22 7.70 3.36 2.92
N VAL A 23 8.86 2.79 2.60
CA VAL A 23 9.74 3.25 1.52
C VAL A 23 10.01 2.08 0.57
N VAL A 24 9.73 2.29 -0.72
CA VAL A 24 10.00 1.33 -1.79
C VAL A 24 11.06 1.90 -2.71
N VAL A 25 12.10 1.12 -2.97
CA VAL A 25 13.20 1.49 -3.87
C VAL A 25 12.98 0.78 -5.21
N THR A 26 13.02 1.55 -6.28
CA THR A 26 12.83 1.05 -7.65
C THR A 26 13.95 1.52 -8.56
N HIS A 27 14.28 0.72 -9.58
CA HIS A 27 15.11 1.16 -10.70
C HIS A 27 14.24 1.71 -11.82
N ASN A 28 14.69 2.82 -12.38
CA ASN A 28 14.09 3.45 -13.55
C ASN A 28 14.98 3.23 -14.78
N ASN A 29 14.67 2.19 -15.55
CA ASN A 29 15.45 1.78 -16.72
C ASN A 29 14.90 2.42 -18.01
N GLY A 30 14.85 3.75 -18.05
CA GLY A 30 14.47 4.49 -19.26
C GLY A 30 12.95 4.61 -19.46
N LEU A 31 12.20 4.93 -18.40
CA LEU A 31 10.81 5.35 -18.52
C LEU A 31 10.72 6.65 -19.31
N THR A 32 9.73 6.75 -20.20
CA THR A 32 9.43 7.99 -20.93
C THR A 32 8.83 9.04 -20.00
N VAL A 33 8.87 10.31 -20.41
CA VAL A 33 8.29 11.42 -19.62
C VAL A 33 6.79 11.20 -19.39
N ALA A 34 6.06 10.67 -20.40
CA ALA A 34 4.65 10.36 -20.29
C ALA A 34 4.39 9.29 -19.20
N GLU A 35 5.17 8.19 -19.23
CA GLU A 35 5.06 7.08 -18.26
C GLU A 35 5.36 7.57 -16.82
N ILE A 36 6.40 8.39 -16.63
CA ILE A 36 6.74 8.96 -15.32
C ILE A 36 5.65 9.91 -14.83
N THR A 37 5.06 10.70 -15.71
CA THR A 37 3.98 11.63 -15.36
C THR A 37 2.74 10.87 -14.93
N GLU A 38 2.38 9.80 -15.64
CA GLU A 38 1.27 8.93 -15.29
C GLU A 38 1.51 8.21 -13.96
N LEU A 39 2.72 7.69 -13.73
CA LEU A 39 3.10 7.09 -12.45
C LEU A 39 2.94 8.09 -11.29
N ARG A 40 3.46 9.31 -11.46
CA ARG A 40 3.33 10.36 -10.45
C ARG A 40 1.87 10.73 -10.18
N ARG A 41 1.03 10.77 -11.22
CA ARG A 41 -0.40 11.04 -11.09
C ARG A 41 -1.08 9.96 -10.25
N ARG A 42 -0.86 8.68 -10.56
CA ARG A 42 -1.42 7.55 -9.81
C ARG A 42 -0.96 7.51 -8.37
N ILE A 43 0.34 7.74 -8.13
CA ILE A 43 0.93 7.77 -6.79
C ILE A 43 0.36 8.92 -5.95
N ARG A 44 0.15 10.10 -6.54
CA ARG A 44 -0.48 11.24 -5.84
C ARG A 44 -1.93 10.96 -5.45
N VAL A 45 -2.70 10.35 -6.34
CA VAL A 45 -4.10 9.95 -6.05
C VAL A 45 -4.17 8.97 -4.89
N ALA A 46 -3.18 8.09 -4.76
CA ALA A 46 -3.07 7.15 -3.65
C ALA A 46 -2.48 7.77 -2.36
N GLY A 47 -2.20 9.08 -2.33
CA GLY A 47 -1.62 9.75 -1.16
C GLY A 47 -0.13 9.44 -0.92
N ALA A 48 0.55 8.85 -1.89
CA ALA A 48 1.98 8.57 -1.84
C ALA A 48 2.79 9.61 -2.64
N LYS A 49 4.10 9.60 -2.46
CA LYS A 49 5.04 10.49 -3.17
C LYS A 49 6.07 9.65 -3.91
N PHE A 50 6.45 10.10 -5.11
CA PHE A 50 7.49 9.47 -5.94
C PHE A 50 8.55 10.49 -6.30
N LYS A 51 9.81 10.19 -6.00
CA LYS A 51 10.93 11.10 -6.23
C LYS A 51 12.12 10.33 -6.77
N VAL A 52 12.73 10.87 -7.83
CA VAL A 52 14.04 10.43 -8.31
C VAL A 52 15.09 11.27 -7.60
N THR A 53 16.02 10.63 -6.93
CA THR A 53 17.02 11.30 -6.10
C THR A 53 18.43 10.79 -6.40
N LYS A 54 19.43 11.58 -6.06
CA LYS A 54 20.82 11.15 -6.13
C LYS A 54 21.11 10.17 -4.99
N ASN A 55 21.55 8.96 -5.29
CA ASN A 55 21.79 7.89 -4.31
C ASN A 55 22.61 8.34 -3.11
N ARG A 56 23.68 9.10 -3.33
CA ARG A 56 24.53 9.60 -2.25
C ARG A 56 23.80 10.53 -1.27
N LEU A 57 22.90 11.39 -1.76
CA LEU A 57 22.12 12.29 -0.91
C LEU A 57 21.02 11.52 -0.17
N THR A 58 20.43 10.52 -0.83
CA THR A 58 19.43 9.67 -0.19
C THR A 58 20.02 8.84 0.93
N ARG A 59 21.20 8.24 0.74
CA ARG A 59 21.93 7.53 1.81
C ARG A 59 22.19 8.42 3.03
N LEU A 60 22.62 9.67 2.80
CA LEU A 60 22.81 10.62 3.90
C LEU A 60 21.50 10.99 4.61
N ALA A 61 20.37 11.04 3.86
CA ALA A 61 19.07 11.33 4.44
C ALA A 61 18.45 10.12 5.17
N LEU A 62 18.90 8.91 4.88
CA LEU A 62 18.46 7.68 5.56
C LEU A 62 19.21 7.43 6.88
N ALA A 63 20.38 8.02 7.07
CA ALA A 63 21.11 7.96 8.32
C ALA A 63 20.22 8.45 9.45
N ASP A 64 20.26 7.79 10.60
CA ASP A 64 19.43 8.06 11.78
C ASP A 64 17.92 7.86 11.58
N THR A 65 17.51 7.16 10.50
CA THR A 65 16.08 6.81 10.26
C THR A 65 15.83 5.32 10.41
N LYS A 66 14.56 4.95 10.50
CA LYS A 66 14.10 3.54 10.57
C LYS A 66 14.47 2.72 9.31
N PHE A 67 14.99 3.37 8.28
CA PHE A 67 15.21 2.81 6.94
C PHE A 67 16.70 2.64 6.57
N GLU A 68 17.62 2.72 7.52
CA GLU A 68 19.08 2.57 7.27
C GLU A 68 19.45 1.30 6.51
N GLY A 69 18.74 0.20 6.75
CA GLY A 69 19.01 -1.06 6.07
C GLY A 69 18.80 -1.08 4.55
N LEU A 70 18.25 0.00 3.97
CA LEU A 70 18.07 0.12 2.52
C LEU A 70 19.31 0.59 1.76
N ASP A 71 20.38 0.96 2.44
CA ASP A 71 21.59 1.54 1.83
C ASP A 71 22.17 0.70 0.69
N SER A 72 22.13 -0.62 0.82
CA SER A 72 22.63 -1.56 -0.18
C SER A 72 21.83 -1.52 -1.51
N LEU A 73 20.57 -1.08 -1.47
CA LEU A 73 19.68 -1.04 -2.64
C LEU A 73 19.89 0.24 -3.49
N PHE A 74 20.58 1.25 -2.96
CA PHE A 74 20.82 2.51 -3.68
C PHE A 74 22.03 2.41 -4.62
N THR A 75 21.90 1.57 -5.66
CA THR A 75 22.86 1.43 -6.76
C THR A 75 22.15 1.69 -8.09
N GLY A 76 22.82 2.30 -9.07
CA GLY A 76 22.23 2.58 -10.38
C GLY A 76 21.16 3.69 -10.40
N PRO A 77 20.24 3.69 -11.39
CA PRO A 77 19.22 4.71 -11.58
C PRO A 77 18.02 4.50 -10.65
N THR A 78 18.15 4.89 -9.38
CA THR A 78 17.12 4.65 -8.36
C THR A 78 16.09 5.76 -8.30
N ALA A 79 14.86 5.33 -8.01
CA ALA A 79 13.76 6.19 -7.64
C ALA A 79 13.10 5.62 -6.36
N ILE A 80 12.54 6.50 -5.55
CA ILE A 80 11.92 6.17 -4.27
C ILE A 80 10.43 6.49 -4.33
N ALA A 81 9.62 5.54 -3.91
CA ALA A 81 8.22 5.77 -3.59
C ALA A 81 8.03 5.64 -2.07
N TYR A 82 7.41 6.61 -1.46
CA TYR A 82 7.17 6.61 -0.01
C TYR A 82 5.78 7.13 0.32
N SER A 83 5.21 6.60 1.40
CA SER A 83 3.90 7.02 1.90
C SER A 83 3.77 6.75 3.40
N ALA A 84 2.83 7.47 4.04
CA ALA A 84 2.43 7.18 5.41
C ALA A 84 1.61 5.87 5.48
N ASP A 85 0.75 5.61 4.45
CA ASP A 85 0.02 4.35 4.32
C ASP A 85 0.92 3.29 3.66
N PRO A 86 1.23 2.19 4.37
CA PRO A 86 2.13 1.16 3.87
C PRO A 86 1.62 0.42 2.63
N VAL A 87 0.30 0.34 2.42
CA VAL A 87 -0.28 -0.40 1.29
C VAL A 87 -0.36 0.45 0.03
N ALA A 88 -0.65 1.75 0.16
CA ALA A 88 -0.93 2.64 -0.95
C ALA A 88 0.24 2.75 -1.94
N ALA A 89 1.47 3.02 -1.44
CA ALA A 89 2.65 3.11 -2.30
C ALA A 89 3.00 1.78 -2.96
N ALA A 90 2.97 0.67 -2.19
CA ALA A 90 3.30 -0.65 -2.72
C ALA A 90 2.35 -1.07 -3.85
N LYS A 91 1.04 -0.87 -3.68
CA LYS A 91 0.03 -1.25 -4.66
C LYS A 91 0.23 -0.53 -6.00
N VAL A 92 0.38 0.80 -5.97
CA VAL A 92 0.55 1.58 -7.20
C VAL A 92 1.86 1.23 -7.90
N VAL A 93 2.96 1.08 -7.16
CA VAL A 93 4.26 0.73 -7.74
C VAL A 93 4.24 -0.67 -8.37
N VAL A 94 3.66 -1.67 -7.68
CA VAL A 94 3.55 -3.04 -8.21
C VAL A 94 2.63 -3.11 -9.42
N ASP A 95 1.47 -2.44 -9.39
CA ASP A 95 0.54 -2.44 -10.52
C ASP A 95 1.13 -1.73 -11.73
N PHE A 96 1.90 -0.66 -11.53
CA PHE A 96 2.61 0.01 -12.63
C PHE A 96 3.76 -0.85 -13.17
N ALA A 97 4.52 -1.52 -12.31
CA ALA A 97 5.60 -2.42 -12.71
C ALA A 97 5.12 -3.65 -13.49
N LYS A 98 3.88 -4.13 -13.25
CA LYS A 98 3.28 -5.20 -14.07
C LYS A 98 3.01 -4.76 -15.52
N GLY A 99 2.70 -3.48 -15.71
CA GLY A 99 2.43 -2.91 -17.03
C GLY A 99 3.67 -2.37 -17.75
N ASN A 100 4.79 -2.16 -17.04
CA ASN A 100 6.00 -1.54 -17.56
C ASN A 100 7.25 -2.23 -17.03
N GLU A 101 7.89 -3.02 -17.86
CA GLU A 101 9.14 -3.76 -17.50
C GLU A 101 10.33 -2.83 -17.20
N LYS A 102 10.25 -1.56 -17.60
CA LYS A 102 11.29 -0.56 -17.35
C LYS A 102 11.38 -0.11 -15.89
N LEU A 103 10.30 -0.33 -15.10
CA LEU A 103 10.28 -0.08 -13.67
C LEU A 103 10.53 -1.39 -12.91
N VAL A 104 11.73 -1.54 -12.37
CA VAL A 104 12.11 -2.74 -11.61
C VAL A 104 12.08 -2.42 -10.11
N ILE A 105 11.35 -3.21 -9.34
CA ILE A 105 11.31 -3.08 -7.89
C ILE A 105 12.53 -3.82 -7.32
N LEU A 106 13.36 -3.13 -6.56
CA LEU A 106 14.53 -3.72 -5.89
C LEU A 106 14.18 -4.27 -4.52
N GLY A 107 13.41 -3.53 -3.76
CA GLY A 107 13.05 -3.84 -2.39
C GLY A 107 12.46 -2.63 -1.70
N GLY A 108 12.25 -2.73 -0.41
CA GLY A 108 11.75 -1.63 0.40
C GLY A 108 11.89 -1.92 1.88
N SER A 109 11.36 -1.03 2.70
CA SER A 109 11.28 -1.25 4.14
C SER A 109 9.97 -0.71 4.70
N LEU A 110 9.38 -1.50 5.56
CA LEU A 110 8.21 -1.15 6.37
C LEU A 110 8.68 -0.85 7.80
N GLY A 111 8.86 0.42 8.12
CA GLY A 111 9.55 0.80 9.35
C GLY A 111 10.93 0.17 9.41
N THR A 112 11.22 -0.65 10.42
CA THR A 112 12.51 -1.34 10.62
C THR A 112 12.65 -2.65 9.83
N SER A 113 11.54 -3.19 9.28
CA SER A 113 11.53 -4.47 8.59
C SER A 113 11.86 -4.31 7.11
N GLN A 114 12.96 -4.91 6.67
CA GLN A 114 13.31 -4.95 5.25
C GLN A 114 12.39 -5.90 4.50
N LEU A 115 11.96 -5.49 3.31
CA LEU A 115 11.07 -6.23 2.44
C LEU A 115 11.79 -6.58 1.14
N SER A 116 11.77 -7.85 0.80
CA SER A 116 12.15 -8.35 -0.53
C SER A 116 11.10 -7.94 -1.58
N VAL A 117 11.40 -8.18 -2.83
CA VAL A 117 10.46 -7.96 -3.94
C VAL A 117 9.15 -8.74 -3.74
N GLU A 118 9.23 -9.96 -3.22
CA GLU A 118 8.05 -10.78 -2.91
C GLU A 118 7.23 -10.21 -1.76
N GLY A 119 7.90 -9.68 -0.73
CA GLY A 119 7.25 -9.00 0.38
C GLY A 119 6.47 -7.77 -0.07
N ILE A 120 7.01 -6.98 -1.00
CA ILE A 120 6.32 -5.82 -1.59
C ILE A 120 5.12 -6.26 -2.44
N LYS A 121 5.26 -7.35 -3.23
CA LYS A 121 4.14 -7.91 -3.99
C LYS A 121 3.03 -8.42 -3.08
N SER A 122 3.37 -9.06 -1.97
CA SER A 122 2.42 -9.51 -0.94
C SER A 122 1.70 -8.35 -0.28
N LEU A 123 2.41 -7.27 0.07
CA LEU A 123 1.80 -6.03 0.58
C LEU A 123 0.84 -5.40 -0.44
N ALA A 124 1.21 -5.37 -1.71
CA ALA A 124 0.36 -4.83 -2.77
C ALA A 124 -0.93 -5.64 -2.99
N ALA A 125 -0.92 -6.94 -2.66
CA ALA A 125 -2.11 -7.79 -2.72
C ALA A 125 -3.08 -7.56 -1.55
N LEU A 126 -2.66 -6.88 -0.49
CA LEU A 126 -3.52 -6.57 0.65
C LEU A 126 -4.60 -5.55 0.27
N PRO A 127 -5.79 -5.65 0.91
CA PRO A 127 -6.80 -4.59 0.84
C PRO A 127 -6.27 -3.27 1.40
N SER A 128 -6.98 -2.17 1.11
CA SER A 128 -6.65 -0.86 1.66
C SER A 128 -6.66 -0.87 3.21
N LEU A 129 -5.93 0.05 3.82
CA LEU A 129 -5.82 0.13 5.28
C LEU A 129 -7.20 0.25 5.94
N ASN A 130 -8.13 1.00 5.35
CA ASN A 130 -9.48 1.14 5.87
C ASN A 130 -10.29 -0.17 5.73
N GLU A 131 -10.12 -0.91 4.64
CA GLU A 131 -10.75 -2.24 4.48
C GLU A 131 -10.19 -3.26 5.47
N LEU A 132 -8.89 -3.22 5.76
CA LEU A 132 -8.28 -4.07 6.79
C LEU A 132 -8.83 -3.74 8.18
N ARG A 133 -8.98 -2.46 8.52
CA ARG A 133 -9.61 -2.02 9.77
C ARG A 133 -11.07 -2.47 9.85
N ALA A 134 -11.84 -2.31 8.77
CA ALA A 134 -13.22 -2.76 8.70
C ALA A 134 -13.34 -4.28 8.87
N LYS A 135 -12.41 -5.05 8.27
CA LYS A 135 -12.36 -6.51 8.42
C LYS A 135 -12.07 -6.93 9.86
N LEU A 136 -11.15 -6.24 10.55
CA LEU A 136 -10.88 -6.50 11.96
C LEU A 136 -12.11 -6.22 12.83
N LEU A 137 -12.78 -5.08 12.63
CA LEU A 137 -14.03 -4.76 13.34
C LEU A 137 -15.11 -5.80 13.07
N GLY A 138 -15.28 -6.21 11.80
CA GLY A 138 -16.20 -7.27 11.41
C GLY A 138 -15.90 -8.61 12.09
N MET A 139 -14.63 -8.99 12.21
CA MET A 139 -14.24 -10.22 12.91
C MET A 139 -14.58 -10.18 14.41
N ILE A 140 -14.41 -9.03 15.06
CA ILE A 140 -14.77 -8.84 16.47
C ILE A 140 -16.28 -8.94 16.68
N GLN A 141 -17.08 -8.41 15.74
CA GLN A 141 -18.55 -8.44 15.81
C GLN A 141 -19.17 -9.76 15.36
N THR A 142 -18.44 -10.57 14.58
CA THR A 142 -18.94 -11.82 13.98
C THR A 142 -19.54 -12.78 15.01
N PRO A 143 -18.96 -13.05 16.19
CA PRO A 143 -19.55 -13.97 17.17
C PRO A 143 -20.93 -13.50 17.65
N ALA A 144 -21.07 -12.22 17.99
CA ALA A 144 -22.34 -11.66 18.44
C ALA A 144 -23.41 -11.71 17.35
N THR A 145 -23.04 -11.34 16.11
CA THR A 145 -23.93 -11.39 14.95
C THR A 145 -24.39 -12.83 14.64
N ARG A 146 -23.50 -13.82 14.76
CA ARG A 146 -23.84 -15.23 14.57
C ARG A 146 -24.83 -15.72 15.63
N ILE A 147 -24.61 -15.38 16.90
CA ILE A 147 -25.53 -15.75 17.98
C ILE A 147 -26.91 -15.14 17.73
N ALA A 148 -26.99 -13.86 17.43
CA ALA A 148 -28.25 -13.19 17.09
C ALA A 148 -28.95 -13.83 15.89
N GLY A 149 -28.19 -14.17 14.84
CA GLY A 149 -28.73 -14.88 13.67
C GLY A 149 -29.30 -16.27 13.97
N ILE A 150 -28.62 -17.05 14.82
CA ILE A 150 -29.09 -18.37 15.25
C ILE A 150 -30.39 -18.24 16.06
N LEU A 151 -30.48 -17.24 16.95
CA LEU A 151 -31.70 -17.02 17.76
C LEU A 151 -32.91 -16.57 16.88
N GLN A 152 -32.66 -15.80 15.83
CA GLN A 152 -33.69 -15.34 14.89
C GLN A 152 -34.08 -16.39 13.84
N ALA A 153 -33.21 -17.35 13.54
CA ALA A 153 -33.42 -18.33 12.46
C ALA A 153 -34.73 -19.15 12.59
N PRO A 154 -35.10 -19.69 13.76
CA PRO A 154 -36.34 -20.49 13.87
C PRO A 154 -37.59 -19.69 13.50
N GLY A 155 -37.75 -18.47 14.01
CA GLY A 155 -38.86 -17.59 13.69
C GLY A 155 -38.95 -17.24 12.19
N GLY A 156 -37.82 -16.89 11.59
CA GLY A 156 -37.75 -16.59 10.17
C GLY A 156 -38.00 -17.82 9.26
N GLN A 157 -37.62 -19.01 9.71
CA GLN A 157 -37.92 -20.25 8.98
C GLN A 157 -39.41 -20.58 9.00
N ILE A 158 -40.05 -20.49 10.16
CA ILE A 158 -41.51 -20.71 10.29
C ILE A 158 -42.28 -19.71 9.43
N ALA A 159 -41.94 -18.42 9.51
CA ALA A 159 -42.60 -17.40 8.70
C ALA A 159 -42.48 -17.67 7.18
N ARG A 160 -41.30 -18.13 6.72
CA ARG A 160 -41.10 -18.50 5.31
C ARG A 160 -41.93 -19.71 4.88
N VAL A 161 -42.05 -20.74 5.74
CA VAL A 161 -42.88 -21.92 5.45
C VAL A 161 -44.34 -21.51 5.35
N LEU A 162 -44.87 -20.73 6.31
CA LEU A 162 -46.24 -20.25 6.28
C LEU A 162 -46.53 -19.39 5.05
N ALA A 163 -45.59 -18.47 4.69
CA ALA A 163 -45.75 -17.67 3.48
C ALA A 163 -45.76 -18.52 2.19
N ALA A 164 -44.92 -19.57 2.15
CA ALA A 164 -44.90 -20.49 1.01
C ALA A 164 -46.20 -21.32 0.92
N TYR A 165 -46.74 -21.71 2.07
CA TYR A 165 -48.02 -22.47 2.13
C TYR A 165 -49.19 -21.59 1.64
N ALA A 166 -49.28 -20.33 2.14
CA ALA A 166 -50.32 -19.41 1.71
C ALA A 166 -50.29 -19.17 0.19
N LYS A 167 -49.09 -18.96 -0.41
CA LYS A 167 -48.95 -18.79 -1.86
C LYS A 167 -49.35 -20.01 -2.67
N LYS A 168 -49.24 -21.22 -2.10
CA LYS A 168 -49.66 -22.45 -2.77
C LYS A 168 -51.18 -22.55 -2.85
N ASP A 169 -51.90 -22.13 -1.79
CA ASP A 169 -53.37 -22.13 -1.76
C ASP A 169 -53.95 -21.02 -2.68
N GLU A 170 -53.24 -19.92 -2.93
CA GLU A 170 -53.65 -18.89 -3.90
C GLU A 170 -53.41 -19.31 -5.37
N ALA A 171 -52.52 -20.28 -5.62
CA ALA A 171 -52.18 -20.77 -6.96
C ALA A 171 -52.97 -22.04 -7.39
N ALA A 172 -53.80 -22.58 -6.53
CA ALA A 172 -54.67 -23.71 -6.77
C ALA A 172 -56.13 -23.26 -6.95
#